data_3d186df79dd72dfc91b41e80b27a2c13
#
_entry.id   3d186df79dd72dfc91b41e80b27a2c13
#
_cell.length_a   1.000
_cell.length_b   1.000
_cell.length_c   1.000
_cell.angle_alpha   90.00
_cell.angle_beta   90.00
_cell.angle_gamma   90.00
#
_symmetry.space_group_name_H-M   'P 1'
#
loop_
_entity.id
_entity.type
_entity.pdbx_description
1 polymer ?
#
loop_
_entity_poly.entity_id
_entity_poly.type
_entity_poly.pdbx_seq_one_letter_code
_entity_poly.pdbx_strand_id
1 'polypeptide(L)'
;MKLFLIIFLFAPVYLYSQQNYCISNIYIKGNTITKSKVITRELPFKQGDTIRADKLEGVLKMAKNNLLNLSLFNFVYVKKSINPDNSSNLDINIDVEERWFIWPLIDIKFEDRNLSNWIRTSDSKRITLDAGFRIYNLWGLNHTVSASYKFGYHKGFRLGYENISIGQTRSHVLGFVVFGQFSKTENFISLFNSPVYNRSVNEFAVKKISADINYTYRPQIRVSHTVMIKYENINISDTILKLNPKYWGNSDTTRNSLSLNYIFISDQRDNYQYPLEGYLIKGELRGYVNTDYTVRYGQLRTNLQYYLPLSDKWNVCANLTSGISMKNVQAYIFDRAIGYEDATLRGYEFYVNDGQQFVTFNPTLKYNILPTKVSVLNFLSFLPKFRKIHFTIYGKAFFDIGYSHHSYPNISNFLSNKFLCSGGVGLDLITYYNINLSIDYSFNQLKEHGFFFSIKSLLF
;
A
#
# COMPACT_ATOMS: atom_id res chain seq x y z
N MET A 1 58.58 31.99 41.36
CA MET A 1 57.44 32.81 40.99
C MET A 1 57.26 32.61 39.47
N LYS A 2 56.41 31.68 39.05
CA LYS A 2 56.16 31.40 37.62
C LYS A 2 54.82 32.05 37.25
N LEU A 3 54.90 33.04 36.36
CA LEU A 3 53.75 33.75 35.86
C LEU A 3 53.06 32.91 34.79
N PHE A 4 51.84 32.39 35.03
CA PHE A 4 51.01 31.75 34.01
C PHE A 4 50.29 32.82 33.22
N LEU A 5 50.66 33.00 31.96
CA LEU A 5 49.96 33.84 30.99
C LEU A 5 48.74 33.10 30.45
N ILE A 6 47.52 33.46 30.87
CA ILE A 6 46.29 32.93 30.30
C ILE A 6 45.98 33.71 29.03
N ILE A 7 46.21 33.12 27.87
CA ILE A 7 45.79 33.66 26.58
C ILE A 7 44.32 33.28 26.38
N PHE A 8 43.43 34.25 26.54
CA PHE A 8 42.00 34.15 26.11
C PHE A 8 41.96 34.23 24.57
N LEU A 9 41.82 33.07 23.92
CA LEU A 9 41.48 33.01 22.49
C LEU A 9 40.04 33.50 22.29
N PHE A 10 39.83 34.73 21.94
CA PHE A 10 38.61 35.24 21.39
C PHE A 10 38.41 34.64 20.00
N ALA A 11 37.70 33.50 19.91
CA ALA A 11 37.16 33.01 18.64
C ALA A 11 36.02 33.96 18.24
N PRO A 12 36.05 34.59 17.06
CA PRO A 12 34.95 35.41 16.60
C PRO A 12 33.74 34.48 16.39
N VAL A 13 32.71 34.62 17.23
CA VAL A 13 31.39 34.02 17.02
C VAL A 13 30.79 34.76 15.83
N TYR A 14 30.93 34.17 14.65
CA TYR A 14 30.17 34.67 13.48
C TYR A 14 28.70 34.37 13.75
N LEU A 15 27.94 35.35 14.20
CA LEU A 15 26.49 35.36 14.19
C LEU A 15 26.04 35.37 12.72
N TYR A 16 25.91 34.20 12.14
CA TYR A 16 25.18 34.08 10.87
C TYR A 16 23.76 34.55 11.12
N SER A 17 23.42 35.75 10.64
CA SER A 17 22.05 36.18 10.56
C SER A 17 21.28 35.16 9.71
N GLN A 18 20.46 34.35 10.36
CA GLN A 18 19.65 33.35 9.65
C GLN A 18 18.54 34.10 8.92
N GLN A 19 18.66 34.20 7.61
CA GLN A 19 17.63 34.79 6.77
C GLN A 19 16.35 33.96 6.88
N ASN A 20 15.25 34.60 7.22
CA ASN A 20 13.92 34.03 7.29
C ASN A 20 13.07 34.66 6.17
N TYR A 21 12.24 33.81 5.56
CA TYR A 21 11.28 34.22 4.55
C TYR A 21 9.86 34.07 5.06
N CYS A 22 9.04 35.12 4.90
CA CYS A 22 7.60 35.06 5.17
C CYS A 22 6.86 34.72 3.88
N ILE A 23 5.95 33.78 3.92
CA ILE A 23 5.10 33.40 2.78
C ILE A 23 3.98 34.45 2.65
N SER A 24 4.08 35.31 1.65
CA SER A 24 3.08 36.34 1.41
C SER A 24 1.85 35.81 0.71
N ASN A 25 2.04 35.12 -0.41
CA ASN A 25 0.92 34.59 -1.19
C ASN A 25 1.20 33.15 -1.68
N ILE A 26 0.12 32.40 -1.90
CA ILE A 26 0.14 31.08 -2.51
C ILE A 26 -0.76 31.12 -3.74
N TYR A 27 -0.16 31.04 -4.92
CA TYR A 27 -0.87 31.00 -6.19
C TYR A 27 -0.95 29.57 -6.71
N ILE A 28 -2.15 29.11 -7.06
CA ILE A 28 -2.41 27.76 -7.56
C ILE A 28 -2.96 27.87 -8.97
N LYS A 29 -2.36 27.11 -9.90
CA LYS A 29 -2.77 27.05 -11.32
C LYS A 29 -2.87 25.61 -11.80
N GLY A 30 -3.71 25.37 -12.80
CA GLY A 30 -3.88 24.06 -13.44
C GLY A 30 -4.90 23.15 -12.75
N ASN A 31 -5.46 23.54 -11.63
CA ASN A 31 -6.50 22.81 -10.90
C ASN A 31 -7.91 23.14 -11.45
N THR A 32 -8.22 22.64 -12.63
CA THR A 32 -9.50 22.92 -13.31
C THR A 32 -10.71 22.25 -12.64
N ILE A 33 -10.52 21.05 -12.09
CA ILE A 33 -11.55 20.27 -11.38
C ILE A 33 -11.30 20.33 -9.88
N THR A 34 -10.05 20.09 -9.45
CA THR A 34 -9.68 20.02 -8.04
C THR A 34 -9.85 21.36 -7.34
N LYS A 35 -10.62 21.40 -6.27
CA LYS A 35 -10.79 22.63 -5.47
C LYS A 35 -9.48 23.03 -4.80
N SER A 36 -9.14 24.32 -4.77
CA SER A 36 -7.90 24.83 -4.17
C SER A 36 -7.71 24.38 -2.72
N LYS A 37 -8.81 24.27 -1.94
CA LYS A 37 -8.77 23.74 -0.57
C LYS A 37 -8.21 22.32 -0.45
N VAL A 38 -8.32 21.50 -1.50
CA VAL A 38 -7.74 20.13 -1.53
C VAL A 38 -6.22 20.20 -1.66
N ILE A 39 -5.71 21.19 -2.34
CA ILE A 39 -4.28 21.43 -2.52
C ILE A 39 -3.71 22.08 -1.26
N THR A 40 -4.31 23.18 -0.80
CA THR A 40 -3.77 23.97 0.33
C THR A 40 -3.69 23.18 1.63
N ARG A 41 -4.64 22.27 1.90
CA ARG A 41 -4.64 21.45 3.11
C ARG A 41 -3.52 20.39 3.15
N GLU A 42 -2.87 20.09 2.04
CA GLU A 42 -1.75 19.15 1.96
C GLU A 42 -0.38 19.87 1.92
N LEU A 43 -0.38 21.19 1.99
CA LEU A 43 0.87 21.96 2.06
C LEU A 43 1.40 21.95 3.50
N PRO A 44 2.73 21.79 3.70
CA PRO A 44 3.36 21.85 5.01
C PRO A 44 3.51 23.29 5.55
N PHE A 45 2.93 24.27 4.88
CA PHE A 45 2.94 25.69 5.22
C PHE A 45 1.63 26.38 4.83
N LYS A 46 1.42 27.57 5.38
CA LYS A 46 0.28 28.45 5.10
C LYS A 46 0.78 29.86 4.77
N GLN A 47 -0.10 30.69 4.21
CA GLN A 47 0.14 32.12 4.07
C GLN A 47 0.38 32.74 5.45
N GLY A 48 1.41 33.59 5.57
CA GLY A 48 1.87 34.17 6.81
C GLY A 48 2.93 33.39 7.58
N ASP A 49 3.18 32.12 7.23
CA ASP A 49 4.22 31.35 7.89
C ASP A 49 5.61 31.84 7.56
N THR A 50 6.52 31.77 8.53
CA THR A 50 7.93 32.12 8.36
C THR A 50 8.79 30.87 8.27
N ILE A 51 9.59 30.73 7.21
CA ILE A 51 10.47 29.61 6.94
C ILE A 51 11.92 30.08 6.89
N ARG A 52 12.80 29.38 7.57
CA ARG A 52 14.25 29.60 7.51
C ARG A 52 14.77 29.26 6.12
N ALA A 53 15.71 30.08 5.63
CA ALA A 53 16.29 29.92 4.29
C ALA A 53 16.92 28.53 4.04
N ASP A 54 17.60 27.97 5.05
CA ASP A 54 18.21 26.63 4.99
C ASP A 54 17.20 25.49 4.88
N LYS A 55 15.96 25.67 5.35
CA LYS A 55 14.89 24.67 5.30
C LYS A 55 13.96 24.83 4.10
N LEU A 56 14.02 25.95 3.40
CA LEU A 56 13.03 26.31 2.37
C LEU A 56 12.93 25.27 1.26
N GLU A 57 14.06 24.83 0.68
CA GLU A 57 14.06 23.82 -0.40
C GLU A 57 13.48 22.47 0.06
N GLY A 58 13.77 22.05 1.29
CA GLY A 58 13.21 20.84 1.89
C GLY A 58 11.68 20.94 2.05
N VAL A 59 11.18 22.09 2.49
CA VAL A 59 9.75 22.36 2.65
C VAL A 59 9.02 22.38 1.30
N LEU A 60 9.62 22.99 0.27
CA LEU A 60 9.07 22.99 -1.09
C LEU A 60 9.06 21.58 -1.71
N LYS A 61 10.13 20.79 -1.51
CA LYS A 61 10.19 19.39 -1.90
C LYS A 61 9.08 18.58 -1.21
N MET A 62 8.88 18.81 0.10
CA MET A 62 7.82 18.14 0.86
C MET A 62 6.43 18.50 0.33
N ALA A 63 6.16 19.77 0.04
CA ALA A 63 4.90 20.22 -0.57
C ALA A 63 4.63 19.51 -1.89
N LYS A 64 5.63 19.47 -2.78
CA LYS A 64 5.55 18.74 -4.05
C LYS A 64 5.21 17.26 -3.84
N ASN A 65 5.92 16.58 -2.94
CA ASN A 65 5.72 15.16 -2.67
C ASN A 65 4.33 14.89 -2.07
N ASN A 66 3.86 15.72 -1.14
CA ASN A 66 2.51 15.59 -0.58
C ASN A 66 1.43 15.68 -1.66
N LEU A 67 1.56 16.63 -2.59
CA LEU A 67 0.61 16.80 -3.68
C LEU A 67 0.66 15.64 -4.69
N LEU A 68 1.85 15.15 -5.04
CA LEU A 68 2.00 13.97 -5.89
C LEU A 68 1.41 12.70 -5.24
N ASN A 69 1.57 12.55 -3.92
CA ASN A 69 1.05 11.42 -3.15
C ASN A 69 -0.50 11.41 -3.03
N LEU A 70 -1.18 12.52 -3.32
CA LEU A 70 -2.64 12.54 -3.48
C LEU A 70 -3.12 11.70 -4.66
N SER A 71 -2.23 11.42 -5.62
CA SER A 71 -2.55 10.74 -6.88
C SER A 71 -3.61 11.44 -7.76
N LEU A 72 -3.79 12.74 -7.54
CA LEU A 72 -4.69 13.60 -8.34
C LEU A 72 -3.95 14.30 -9.49
N PHE A 73 -2.63 14.34 -9.44
CA PHE A 73 -1.80 15.11 -10.38
C PHE A 73 -0.78 14.21 -11.06
N ASN A 74 -0.55 14.44 -12.35
CA ASN A 74 0.53 13.82 -13.12
C ASN A 74 1.85 14.54 -12.86
N PHE A 75 1.79 15.88 -12.81
CA PHE A 75 2.95 16.71 -12.54
C PHE A 75 2.57 17.80 -11.54
N VAL A 76 3.53 18.14 -10.68
CA VAL A 76 3.43 19.21 -9.69
C VAL A 76 4.73 19.99 -9.70
N TYR A 77 4.63 21.28 -9.90
CA TYR A 77 5.74 22.21 -9.84
C TYR A 77 5.48 23.19 -8.71
N VAL A 78 6.40 23.26 -7.75
CA VAL A 78 6.36 24.23 -6.66
C VAL A 78 7.56 25.14 -6.82
N LYS A 79 7.31 26.43 -7.09
CA LYS A 79 8.32 27.43 -7.34
C LYS A 79 8.16 28.59 -6.35
N LYS A 80 9.28 29.16 -5.93
CA LYS A 80 9.32 30.39 -5.15
C LYS A 80 9.61 31.58 -6.05
N SER A 81 9.03 32.72 -5.74
CA SER A 81 9.38 34.03 -6.29
C SER A 81 9.54 35.01 -5.16
N ILE A 82 10.62 35.79 -5.18
CA ILE A 82 10.87 36.82 -4.18
C ILE A 82 9.98 38.03 -4.54
N ASN A 83 9.30 38.55 -3.54
CA ASN A 83 8.51 39.77 -3.75
C ASN A 83 9.45 40.95 -4.06
N PRO A 84 9.28 41.67 -5.18
CA PRO A 84 10.14 42.80 -5.55
C PRO A 84 10.17 43.94 -4.50
N ASP A 85 9.06 44.11 -3.78
CA ASP A 85 8.91 45.21 -2.82
C ASP A 85 9.52 44.90 -1.45
N ASN A 86 9.71 43.60 -1.14
CA ASN A 86 10.31 43.15 0.13
C ASN A 86 11.00 41.78 -0.06
N SER A 87 12.33 41.80 -0.03
CA SER A 87 13.18 40.61 -0.23
C SER A 87 13.02 39.51 0.84
N SER A 88 12.41 39.82 1.99
CA SER A 88 12.06 38.85 3.03
C SER A 88 10.73 38.15 2.78
N ASN A 89 9.94 38.59 1.80
CA ASN A 89 8.66 38.05 1.45
C ASN A 89 8.78 37.11 0.22
N LEU A 90 8.16 35.93 0.32
CA LEU A 90 8.11 34.98 -0.76
C LEU A 90 6.66 34.72 -1.21
N ASP A 91 6.46 34.71 -2.51
CA ASP A 91 5.28 34.16 -3.13
C ASP A 91 5.57 32.72 -3.60
N ILE A 92 4.65 31.78 -3.31
CA ILE A 92 4.76 30.43 -3.72
C ILE A 92 3.80 30.15 -4.89
N ASN A 93 4.35 29.71 -6.01
CA ASN A 93 3.59 29.34 -7.20
C ASN A 93 3.51 27.82 -7.30
N ILE A 94 2.29 27.28 -7.33
CA ILE A 94 2.00 25.85 -7.43
C ILE A 94 1.28 25.61 -8.75
N ASP A 95 1.99 25.01 -9.70
CA ASP A 95 1.42 24.61 -10.99
C ASP A 95 1.18 23.10 -10.99
N VAL A 96 -0.05 22.67 -11.28
CA VAL A 96 -0.43 21.25 -11.28
C VAL A 96 -1.00 20.83 -12.63
N GLU A 97 -0.71 19.60 -13.05
CA GLU A 97 -1.34 18.93 -14.18
C GLU A 97 -2.22 17.80 -13.66
N GLU A 98 -3.56 17.96 -13.73
CA GLU A 98 -4.51 16.98 -13.20
C GLU A 98 -4.50 15.70 -14.00
N ARG A 99 -4.67 14.56 -13.28
CA ARG A 99 -4.86 13.23 -13.87
C ARG A 99 -6.25 13.11 -14.50
N TRP A 100 -6.45 12.00 -15.19
CA TRP A 100 -7.78 11.53 -15.56
C TRP A 100 -8.46 10.97 -14.32
N PHE A 101 -9.72 11.35 -14.05
CA PHE A 101 -10.41 10.98 -12.81
C PHE A 101 -11.48 9.90 -12.99
N ILE A 102 -11.92 9.62 -14.21
CA ILE A 102 -12.96 8.64 -14.50
C ILE A 102 -12.33 7.41 -15.13
N TRP A 103 -12.22 6.33 -14.37
CA TRP A 103 -11.55 5.12 -14.82
C TRP A 103 -12.55 4.02 -15.04
N PRO A 104 -12.64 3.44 -16.25
CA PRO A 104 -13.21 2.12 -16.41
C PRO A 104 -12.33 1.13 -15.63
N LEU A 105 -12.93 0.30 -14.81
CA LEU A 105 -12.28 -0.82 -14.16
C LEU A 105 -12.44 -2.03 -15.05
N ILE A 106 -11.34 -2.52 -15.57
CA ILE A 106 -11.27 -3.81 -16.24
C ILE A 106 -10.05 -4.49 -15.63
N ASP A 107 -10.29 -5.40 -14.70
CA ASP A 107 -9.25 -6.15 -14.02
C ASP A 107 -9.45 -7.63 -14.28
N ILE A 108 -8.41 -8.27 -14.81
CA ILE A 108 -8.37 -9.71 -15.02
C ILE A 108 -7.51 -10.30 -13.92
N LYS A 109 -8.16 -11.02 -13.00
CA LYS A 109 -7.48 -11.74 -11.92
C LYS A 109 -7.31 -13.20 -12.29
N PHE A 110 -6.08 -13.60 -12.23
CA PHE A 110 -5.73 -15.01 -12.23
C PHE A 110 -5.87 -15.48 -10.78
N GLU A 111 -6.89 -16.28 -10.51
CA GLU A 111 -7.28 -16.69 -9.15
C GLU A 111 -6.30 -17.73 -8.59
N ASP A 112 -5.08 -17.26 -8.40
CA ASP A 112 -4.01 -17.94 -7.72
C ASP A 112 -3.24 -16.92 -6.86
N ARG A 113 -2.29 -17.37 -6.02
CA ARG A 113 -1.51 -16.49 -5.14
C ARG A 113 -0.77 -15.39 -5.88
N ASN A 114 -0.30 -15.73 -7.08
CA ASN A 114 0.37 -14.81 -7.98
C ASN A 114 0.30 -15.31 -9.43
N LEU A 115 0.62 -14.43 -10.36
CA LEU A 115 0.62 -14.72 -11.79
C LEU A 115 1.58 -15.87 -12.15
N SER A 116 2.74 -15.96 -11.51
CA SER A 116 3.72 -17.01 -11.78
C SER A 116 3.18 -18.41 -11.44
N ASN A 117 2.43 -18.53 -10.33
CA ASN A 117 1.79 -19.79 -9.97
C ASN A 117 0.67 -20.15 -10.97
N TRP A 118 -0.12 -19.17 -11.41
CA TRP A 118 -1.16 -19.42 -12.42
C TRP A 118 -0.56 -19.86 -13.76
N ILE A 119 0.52 -19.24 -14.23
CA ILE A 119 1.22 -19.64 -15.45
C ILE A 119 1.67 -21.11 -15.35
N ARG A 120 2.15 -21.53 -14.19
CA ARG A 120 2.57 -22.93 -13.97
C ARG A 120 1.40 -23.90 -14.03
N THR A 121 0.24 -23.54 -13.51
CA THR A 121 -0.95 -24.40 -13.47
C THR A 121 -1.79 -24.31 -14.74
N SER A 122 -1.72 -23.18 -15.45
CA SER A 122 -2.44 -22.85 -16.71
C SER A 122 -3.96 -23.14 -16.66
N ASP A 123 -4.58 -22.98 -15.47
CA ASP A 123 -6.01 -23.26 -15.28
C ASP A 123 -6.87 -22.07 -15.72
N SER A 124 -7.31 -22.09 -16.99
CA SER A 124 -8.15 -21.01 -17.57
C SER A 124 -9.50 -20.84 -16.87
N LYS A 125 -9.97 -21.83 -16.08
CA LYS A 125 -11.21 -21.71 -15.30
C LYS A 125 -11.03 -20.82 -14.07
N ARG A 126 -9.80 -20.50 -13.69
CA ARG A 126 -9.44 -19.62 -12.58
C ARG A 126 -9.17 -18.20 -13.03
N ILE A 127 -10.03 -17.67 -13.85
CA ILE A 127 -9.98 -16.27 -14.28
C ILE A 127 -11.22 -15.57 -13.78
N THR A 128 -11.03 -14.45 -13.10
CA THR A 128 -12.08 -13.51 -12.72
C THR A 128 -11.90 -12.23 -13.52
N LEU A 129 -12.95 -11.78 -14.17
CA LEU A 129 -13.01 -10.45 -14.79
C LEU A 129 -13.81 -9.53 -13.85
N ASP A 130 -13.19 -8.46 -13.39
CA ASP A 130 -13.87 -7.39 -12.65
C ASP A 130 -14.09 -6.21 -13.62
N ALA A 131 -15.32 -5.87 -13.88
CA ALA A 131 -15.70 -4.78 -14.77
C ALA A 131 -16.53 -3.75 -14.00
N GLY A 132 -16.20 -2.48 -14.17
CA GLY A 132 -16.88 -1.40 -13.47
C GLY A 132 -16.30 -0.03 -13.79
N PHE A 133 -16.49 0.88 -12.86
CA PHE A 133 -15.90 2.21 -12.94
C PHE A 133 -15.46 2.71 -11.56
N ARG A 134 -14.48 3.60 -11.57
CA ARG A 134 -14.04 4.37 -10.42
C ARG A 134 -13.88 5.84 -10.80
N ILE A 135 -14.53 6.69 -10.04
CA ILE A 135 -14.46 8.14 -10.20
C ILE A 135 -13.68 8.69 -9.01
N TYR A 136 -12.49 9.19 -9.29
CA TYR A 136 -11.68 9.91 -8.32
C TYR A 136 -12.03 11.39 -8.34
N ASN A 137 -11.73 12.07 -7.24
CA ASN A 137 -11.88 13.52 -7.13
C ASN A 137 -13.30 14.03 -7.46
N LEU A 138 -14.31 13.24 -7.07
CA LEU A 138 -15.71 13.61 -7.28
C LEU A 138 -15.95 15.01 -6.68
N TRP A 139 -16.60 15.88 -7.47
CA TRP A 139 -16.83 17.30 -7.16
C TRP A 139 -15.56 18.14 -6.89
N GLY A 140 -14.39 17.64 -7.24
CA GLY A 140 -13.10 18.28 -6.95
C GLY A 140 -12.69 18.21 -5.48
N LEU A 141 -13.29 17.33 -4.68
CA LEU A 141 -13.09 17.22 -3.23
C LEU A 141 -12.19 16.06 -2.81
N ASN A 142 -11.60 15.34 -3.76
CA ASN A 142 -10.84 14.11 -3.55
C ASN A 142 -11.69 12.96 -2.98
N HIS A 143 -13.00 12.97 -3.20
CA HIS A 143 -13.87 11.84 -2.89
C HIS A 143 -13.75 10.80 -3.99
N THR A 144 -13.97 9.53 -3.64
CA THR A 144 -13.89 8.41 -4.58
C THR A 144 -15.20 7.64 -4.57
N VAL A 145 -15.79 7.46 -5.75
CA VAL A 145 -16.95 6.54 -5.96
C VAL A 145 -16.48 5.39 -6.82
N SER A 146 -16.86 4.18 -6.46
CA SER A 146 -16.58 2.98 -7.23
C SER A 146 -17.79 2.06 -7.30
N ALA A 147 -18.00 1.48 -8.47
CA ALA A 147 -18.94 0.37 -8.64
C ALA A 147 -18.32 -0.62 -9.60
N SER A 148 -18.31 -1.90 -9.22
CA SER A 148 -17.84 -2.98 -10.11
C SER A 148 -18.64 -4.26 -9.90
N TYR A 149 -18.60 -5.09 -10.92
CA TYR A 149 -19.18 -6.43 -10.91
C TYR A 149 -18.17 -7.44 -11.43
N LYS A 150 -18.04 -8.56 -10.71
CA LYS A 150 -17.11 -9.66 -11.02
C LYS A 150 -17.82 -10.79 -11.74
N PHE A 151 -17.19 -11.25 -12.79
CA PHE A 151 -17.63 -12.37 -13.62
C PHE A 151 -16.57 -13.49 -13.62
N GLY A 152 -16.98 -14.71 -13.90
CA GLY A 152 -16.07 -15.85 -14.08
C GLY A 152 -15.91 -16.70 -12.83
N TYR A 153 -14.67 -16.94 -12.43
CA TYR A 153 -14.32 -17.81 -11.32
C TYR A 153 -14.97 -17.35 -10.01
N HIS A 154 -14.80 -16.09 -9.67
CA HIS A 154 -15.57 -15.42 -8.65
C HIS A 154 -16.64 -14.56 -9.32
N LYS A 155 -17.84 -14.57 -8.73
CA LYS A 155 -18.89 -13.60 -9.03
C LYS A 155 -19.02 -12.66 -7.87
N GLY A 156 -19.44 -11.42 -8.12
CA GLY A 156 -19.63 -10.50 -7.01
C GLY A 156 -19.87 -9.08 -7.45
N PHE A 157 -19.95 -8.21 -6.50
CA PHE A 157 -20.10 -6.78 -6.71
C PHE A 157 -19.38 -5.99 -5.62
N ARG A 158 -18.99 -4.78 -5.95
CA ARG A 158 -18.48 -3.79 -5.01
C ARG A 158 -19.14 -2.44 -5.29
N LEU A 159 -19.62 -1.80 -4.23
CA LEU A 159 -20.07 -0.41 -4.24
C LEU A 159 -19.29 0.32 -3.15
N GLY A 160 -18.65 1.42 -3.48
CA GLY A 160 -17.84 2.18 -2.54
C GLY A 160 -18.04 3.68 -2.70
N TYR A 161 -18.12 4.39 -1.57
CA TYR A 161 -18.00 5.83 -1.50
C TYR A 161 -17.01 6.16 -0.38
N GLU A 162 -15.83 6.60 -0.77
CA GLU A 162 -14.64 6.65 0.09
C GLU A 162 -14.00 8.04 0.02
N ASN A 163 -13.09 8.34 0.96
CA ASN A 163 -12.39 9.62 1.05
C ASN A 163 -13.29 10.84 1.27
N ILE A 164 -14.43 10.65 1.91
CA ILE A 164 -15.41 11.72 2.19
C ILE A 164 -14.85 12.60 3.30
N SER A 165 -14.35 13.79 2.95
CA SER A 165 -13.79 14.74 3.91
C SER A 165 -14.90 15.47 4.65
N ILE A 166 -14.87 15.45 5.99
CA ILE A 166 -15.77 16.18 6.86
C ILE A 166 -15.11 17.50 7.27
N GLY A 167 -15.84 18.60 7.12
CA GLY A 167 -15.33 19.94 7.45
C GLY A 167 -14.40 20.54 6.38
N GLN A 168 -13.70 21.60 6.75
CA GLN A 168 -12.80 22.32 5.84
C GLN A 168 -11.40 21.70 5.78
N THR A 169 -10.97 21.06 6.85
CA THR A 169 -9.69 20.35 6.95
C THR A 169 -9.91 18.88 6.62
N ARG A 170 -8.92 18.20 6.04
CA ARG A 170 -8.98 16.73 5.82
C ARG A 170 -8.65 15.94 7.09
N SER A 171 -8.88 16.50 8.26
CA SER A 171 -8.60 15.83 9.54
C SER A 171 -9.55 14.66 9.79
N HIS A 172 -10.75 14.71 9.22
CA HIS A 172 -11.79 13.71 9.39
C HIS A 172 -12.29 13.22 8.05
N VAL A 173 -12.21 11.92 7.81
CA VAL A 173 -12.56 11.28 6.54
C VAL A 173 -13.44 10.06 6.82
N LEU A 174 -14.51 9.91 6.06
CA LEU A 174 -15.39 8.73 6.09
C LEU A 174 -15.27 7.92 4.81
N GLY A 175 -15.62 6.64 4.90
CA GLY A 175 -15.80 5.76 3.77
C GLY A 175 -16.82 4.67 4.07
N PHE A 176 -17.52 4.23 3.02
CA PHE A 176 -18.54 3.20 3.06
C PHE A 176 -18.29 2.24 1.90
N VAL A 177 -18.32 0.95 2.17
CA VAL A 177 -18.18 -0.08 1.14
C VAL A 177 -19.17 -1.20 1.38
N VAL A 178 -19.87 -1.61 0.32
CA VAL A 178 -20.67 -2.83 0.29
C VAL A 178 -20.05 -3.77 -0.72
N PHE A 179 -19.88 -5.01 -0.34
CA PHE A 179 -19.18 -6.01 -1.13
C PHE A 179 -19.92 -7.34 -1.08
N GLY A 180 -20.06 -7.97 -2.24
CA GLY A 180 -20.59 -9.34 -2.37
C GLY A 180 -19.64 -10.18 -3.19
N GLN A 181 -19.39 -11.41 -2.77
CA GLN A 181 -18.58 -12.39 -3.49
C GLN A 181 -19.22 -13.77 -3.41
N PHE A 182 -19.30 -14.44 -4.55
CA PHE A 182 -19.81 -15.79 -4.70
C PHE A 182 -18.76 -16.60 -5.45
N SER A 183 -18.11 -17.53 -4.78
CA SER A 183 -17.03 -18.32 -5.33
C SER A 183 -17.43 -19.78 -5.46
N LYS A 184 -17.13 -20.42 -6.57
CA LYS A 184 -17.32 -21.86 -6.77
C LYS A 184 -16.21 -22.70 -6.12
N THR A 185 -15.12 -22.07 -5.74
CA THR A 185 -13.98 -22.73 -5.13
C THR A 185 -13.49 -21.93 -3.94
N GLU A 186 -13.00 -22.62 -2.93
CA GLU A 186 -12.42 -22.05 -1.73
C GLU A 186 -11.23 -22.88 -1.27
N ASN A 187 -10.20 -22.21 -0.77
CA ASN A 187 -9.09 -22.85 -0.11
C ASN A 187 -9.51 -23.31 1.29
N PHE A 188 -9.62 -24.63 1.48
CA PHE A 188 -10.09 -25.20 2.72
C PHE A 188 -8.99 -25.78 3.64
N ILE A 189 -7.77 -26.00 3.13
CA ILE A 189 -6.62 -26.50 3.87
C ILE A 189 -5.32 -26.20 3.11
N SER A 190 -4.19 -26.18 3.82
CA SER A 190 -2.85 -26.16 3.21
C SER A 190 -2.20 -27.51 3.40
N LEU A 191 -1.77 -28.14 2.30
CA LEU A 191 -1.01 -29.39 2.29
C LEU A 191 0.29 -29.16 1.50
N PHE A 192 1.41 -29.71 2.00
CA PHE A 192 2.74 -29.52 1.40
C PHE A 192 3.07 -28.02 1.20
N ASN A 193 2.64 -27.19 2.15
CA ASN A 193 2.77 -25.72 2.08
C ASN A 193 2.12 -25.09 0.84
N SER A 194 1.11 -25.73 0.26
CA SER A 194 0.35 -25.22 -0.87
C SER A 194 -1.15 -25.21 -0.55
N PRO A 195 -1.91 -24.19 -0.95
CA PRO A 195 -3.33 -24.12 -0.72
C PRO A 195 -4.06 -25.17 -1.56
N VAL A 196 -4.94 -25.94 -0.92
CA VAL A 196 -5.81 -26.92 -1.56
C VAL A 196 -7.21 -26.37 -1.69
N TYR A 197 -7.75 -26.40 -2.89
CA TYR A 197 -9.05 -25.82 -3.20
C TYR A 197 -10.13 -26.87 -3.36
N ASN A 198 -11.29 -26.62 -2.72
CA ASN A 198 -12.52 -27.33 -3.07
C ASN A 198 -12.98 -26.87 -4.46
N ARG A 199 -13.42 -27.80 -5.29
CA ARG A 199 -14.00 -27.53 -6.62
C ARG A 199 -15.45 -27.97 -6.63
N SER A 200 -16.37 -27.06 -6.35
CA SER A 200 -17.80 -27.31 -6.53
C SER A 200 -18.22 -27.00 -7.97
N VAL A 201 -18.85 -27.94 -8.64
CA VAL A 201 -19.27 -27.75 -10.04
C VAL A 201 -20.62 -27.02 -10.11
N ASN A 202 -21.54 -27.33 -9.22
CA ASN A 202 -22.94 -26.91 -9.32
C ASN A 202 -23.36 -25.82 -8.33
N GLU A 203 -22.60 -25.63 -7.24
CA GLU A 203 -22.95 -24.67 -6.18
C GLU A 203 -21.80 -23.71 -5.89
N PHE A 204 -22.11 -22.60 -5.25
CA PHE A 204 -21.08 -21.73 -4.71
C PHE A 204 -20.49 -22.38 -3.45
N ALA A 205 -19.17 -22.59 -3.45
CA ALA A 205 -18.43 -23.06 -2.29
C ALA A 205 -18.49 -22.05 -1.13
N VAL A 206 -18.44 -20.74 -1.47
CA VAL A 206 -18.58 -19.63 -0.51
C VAL A 206 -19.45 -18.55 -1.11
N LYS A 207 -20.40 -18.06 -0.30
CA LYS A 207 -21.17 -16.83 -0.53
C LYS A 207 -20.87 -15.86 0.60
N LYS A 208 -20.41 -14.66 0.26
CA LYS A 208 -20.02 -13.64 1.22
C LYS A 208 -20.66 -12.32 0.86
N ILE A 209 -21.32 -11.68 1.82
CA ILE A 209 -21.81 -10.31 1.71
C ILE A 209 -21.28 -9.54 2.92
N SER A 210 -20.73 -8.36 2.70
CA SER A 210 -20.23 -7.51 3.75
C SER A 210 -20.54 -6.04 3.50
N ALA A 211 -20.66 -5.31 4.61
CA ALA A 211 -20.75 -3.85 4.61
C ALA A 211 -19.77 -3.31 5.64
N ASP A 212 -19.00 -2.31 5.28
CA ASP A 212 -18.07 -1.66 6.18
C ASP A 212 -18.19 -0.14 6.15
N ILE A 213 -17.95 0.43 7.32
CA ILE A 213 -17.82 1.86 7.54
C ILE A 213 -16.44 2.10 8.10
N ASN A 214 -15.70 3.03 7.51
CA ASN A 214 -14.43 3.45 8.04
C ASN A 214 -14.44 4.95 8.36
N TYR A 215 -13.79 5.29 9.47
CA TYR A 215 -13.55 6.65 9.90
C TYR A 215 -12.05 6.84 10.10
N THR A 216 -11.49 7.83 9.43
CA THR A 216 -10.07 8.16 9.52
C THR A 216 -9.90 9.55 10.13
N TYR A 217 -9.13 9.61 11.22
CA TYR A 217 -8.62 10.83 11.81
C TYR A 217 -7.18 11.07 11.35
N ARG A 218 -6.92 12.24 10.77
CA ARG A 218 -5.59 12.67 10.30
C ARG A 218 -5.14 13.90 11.11
N PRO A 219 -4.42 13.70 12.23
CA PRO A 219 -3.88 14.82 13.00
C PRO A 219 -2.81 15.61 12.24
N GLN A 220 -2.10 14.94 11.34
CA GLN A 220 -1.08 15.51 10.47
C GLN A 220 -1.24 14.97 9.05
N ILE A 221 -0.64 15.66 8.07
CA ILE A 221 -0.73 15.28 6.65
C ILE A 221 -0.32 13.83 6.42
N ARG A 222 0.70 13.35 7.14
CA ARG A 222 1.33 12.05 6.95
C ARG A 222 1.06 11.05 8.08
N VAL A 223 0.15 11.38 9.00
CA VAL A 223 -0.24 10.51 10.11
C VAL A 223 -1.75 10.31 10.07
N SER A 224 -2.18 9.06 10.18
CA SER A 224 -3.60 8.72 10.21
C SER A 224 -3.92 7.60 11.18
N HIS A 225 -5.11 7.68 11.75
CA HIS A 225 -5.74 6.69 12.60
C HIS A 225 -7.07 6.31 11.97
N THR A 226 -7.24 5.07 11.57
CA THR A 226 -8.49 4.61 10.95
C THR A 226 -9.15 3.57 11.84
N VAL A 227 -10.42 3.76 12.12
CA VAL A 227 -11.28 2.75 12.74
C VAL A 227 -12.25 2.26 11.66
N MET A 228 -12.33 0.94 11.49
CA MET A 228 -13.25 0.31 10.55
C MET A 228 -14.13 -0.69 11.31
N ILE A 229 -15.43 -0.57 11.13
CA ILE A 229 -16.42 -1.54 11.58
C ILE A 229 -16.97 -2.24 10.34
N LYS A 230 -16.92 -3.57 10.35
CA LYS A 230 -17.38 -4.39 9.24
C LYS A 230 -18.32 -5.48 9.72
N TYR A 231 -19.48 -5.58 9.10
CA TYR A 231 -20.37 -6.70 9.22
C TYR A 231 -20.19 -7.64 8.03
N GLU A 232 -20.16 -8.94 8.29
CA GLU A 232 -20.07 -9.97 7.26
C GLU A 232 -21.07 -11.10 7.51
N ASN A 233 -21.78 -11.47 6.45
CA ASN A 233 -22.51 -12.74 6.35
C ASN A 233 -21.76 -13.64 5.39
N ILE A 234 -21.34 -14.80 5.86
CA ILE A 234 -20.60 -15.79 5.07
C ILE A 234 -21.33 -17.13 5.16
N ASN A 235 -21.60 -17.73 4.00
CA ASN A 235 -22.16 -19.07 3.89
C ASN A 235 -21.18 -19.92 3.11
N ILE A 236 -20.81 -21.08 3.65
CA ILE A 236 -19.94 -22.08 3.01
C ILE A 236 -20.72 -23.36 2.74
N SER A 237 -20.30 -24.09 1.70
CA SER A 237 -20.90 -25.39 1.39
C SER A 237 -20.56 -26.43 2.45
N ASP A 238 -21.48 -27.39 2.68
CA ASP A 238 -21.23 -28.54 3.56
C ASP A 238 -19.99 -29.34 3.16
N THR A 239 -19.65 -29.33 1.89
CA THR A 239 -18.46 -30.00 1.35
C THR A 239 -17.19 -29.46 1.98
N ILE A 240 -17.08 -28.15 2.21
CA ILE A 240 -15.90 -27.53 2.85
C ILE A 240 -15.77 -28.04 4.29
N LEU A 241 -16.86 -28.08 5.06
CA LEU A 241 -16.85 -28.58 6.44
C LEU A 241 -16.56 -30.08 6.52
N LYS A 242 -17.06 -30.87 5.56
CA LYS A 242 -16.75 -32.31 5.48
C LYS A 242 -15.26 -32.55 5.16
N LEU A 243 -14.65 -31.71 4.29
CA LEU A 243 -13.24 -31.81 3.93
C LEU A 243 -12.32 -31.26 5.03
N ASN A 244 -12.73 -30.22 5.74
CA ASN A 244 -12.01 -29.66 6.87
C ASN A 244 -12.98 -29.20 7.98
N PRO A 245 -13.29 -30.06 8.96
CA PRO A 245 -14.14 -29.68 10.09
C PRO A 245 -13.59 -28.51 10.93
N LYS A 246 -12.29 -28.22 10.82
CA LYS A 246 -11.61 -27.09 11.47
C LYS A 246 -11.51 -25.86 10.58
N TYR A 247 -12.27 -25.80 9.48
CA TYR A 247 -12.15 -24.67 8.53
C TYR A 247 -12.32 -23.32 9.23
N TRP A 248 -13.37 -23.15 10.03
CA TRP A 248 -13.58 -21.92 10.80
C TRP A 248 -13.97 -22.11 12.28
N GLY A 249 -13.72 -23.31 12.81
CA GLY A 249 -13.74 -23.57 14.27
C GLY A 249 -15.08 -24.02 14.85
N ASN A 250 -16.13 -24.14 14.05
CA ASN A 250 -17.40 -24.79 14.40
C ASN A 250 -18.00 -25.47 13.19
N SER A 251 -19.15 -26.16 13.37
CA SER A 251 -19.82 -26.94 12.33
C SER A 251 -20.87 -26.19 11.53
N ASP A 252 -21.06 -24.89 11.80
CA ASP A 252 -22.10 -24.09 11.13
C ASP A 252 -21.67 -23.77 9.70
N THR A 253 -22.59 -23.87 8.76
CA THR A 253 -22.37 -23.45 7.36
C THR A 253 -22.54 -21.97 7.14
N THR A 254 -23.32 -21.32 7.99
CA THR A 254 -23.57 -19.86 7.90
C THR A 254 -23.01 -19.16 9.13
N ARG A 255 -22.33 -18.06 8.89
CA ARG A 255 -21.75 -17.24 9.94
C ARG A 255 -22.02 -15.77 9.69
N ASN A 256 -22.59 -15.11 10.69
CA ASN A 256 -22.66 -13.67 10.80
C ASN A 256 -21.54 -13.21 11.75
N SER A 257 -20.86 -12.15 11.39
CA SER A 257 -19.73 -11.67 12.18
C SER A 257 -19.60 -10.16 12.15
N LEU A 258 -19.02 -9.64 13.22
CA LEU A 258 -18.62 -8.25 13.33
C LEU A 258 -17.10 -8.18 13.50
N SER A 259 -16.48 -7.29 12.73
CA SER A 259 -15.04 -7.00 12.85
C SER A 259 -14.84 -5.53 13.22
N LEU A 260 -13.91 -5.30 14.13
CA LEU A 260 -13.42 -3.97 14.48
C LEU A 260 -11.93 -3.94 14.16
N ASN A 261 -11.53 -3.05 13.27
CA ASN A 261 -10.14 -2.88 12.90
C ASN A 261 -9.69 -1.46 13.25
N TYR A 262 -8.54 -1.35 13.88
CA TYR A 262 -7.85 -0.09 14.10
C TYR A 262 -6.53 -0.10 13.32
N ILE A 263 -6.29 0.93 12.51
CA ILE A 263 -5.11 1.05 11.68
C ILE A 263 -4.43 2.39 11.99
N PHE A 264 -3.17 2.31 12.41
CA PHE A 264 -2.28 3.46 12.56
C PHE A 264 -1.30 3.48 11.39
N ILE A 265 -1.11 4.65 10.76
CA ILE A 265 -0.14 4.87 9.71
C ILE A 265 0.61 6.17 9.97
N SER A 266 1.96 6.08 9.96
CA SER A 266 2.85 7.23 9.82
C SER A 266 3.69 6.99 8.57
N ASP A 267 3.38 7.71 7.48
CA ASP A 267 4.01 7.53 6.17
C ASP A 267 4.83 8.76 5.78
N GLN A 268 6.12 8.68 6.06
CA GLN A 268 7.10 9.74 5.79
C GLN A 268 7.90 9.50 4.51
N ARG A 269 7.45 8.57 3.64
CA ARG A 269 8.10 8.27 2.37
C ARG A 269 7.97 9.44 1.39
N ASP A 270 8.97 9.60 0.56
CA ASP A 270 8.99 10.61 -0.51
C ASP A 270 7.90 10.35 -1.56
N ASN A 271 7.71 9.08 -1.92
CA ASN A 271 6.71 8.60 -2.87
C ASN A 271 6.06 7.31 -2.34
N TYR A 272 4.71 7.24 -2.36
CA TYR A 272 4.00 6.07 -1.83
C TYR A 272 4.08 4.85 -2.75
N GLN A 273 4.28 5.04 -4.05
CA GLN A 273 4.30 3.97 -5.05
C GLN A 273 5.64 3.30 -5.20
N TYR A 274 6.70 4.09 -5.32
CA TYR A 274 8.07 3.61 -5.43
C TYR A 274 8.97 4.49 -4.57
N PRO A 275 9.01 4.23 -3.26
CA PRO A 275 9.76 5.05 -2.33
C PRO A 275 11.27 4.77 -2.44
N LEU A 276 12.03 5.86 -2.30
CA LEU A 276 13.49 5.83 -2.29
C LEU A 276 14.07 6.49 -1.03
N GLU A 277 13.26 7.29 -0.31
CA GLU A 277 13.66 8.01 0.88
C GLU A 277 12.52 8.02 1.91
N GLY A 278 12.86 7.91 3.20
CA GLY A 278 11.92 8.02 4.28
C GLY A 278 11.51 6.68 4.90
N TYR A 279 10.38 6.67 5.59
CA TYR A 279 9.91 5.46 6.28
C TYR A 279 8.38 5.36 6.33
N LEU A 280 7.89 4.14 6.52
CA LEU A 280 6.51 3.82 6.84
C LEU A 280 6.46 3.04 8.15
N ILE A 281 5.58 3.46 9.05
CA ILE A 281 5.16 2.69 10.22
C ILE A 281 3.67 2.44 10.07
N LYS A 282 3.27 1.18 9.93
CA LYS A 282 1.87 0.76 9.94
C LYS A 282 1.66 -0.25 11.05
N GLY A 283 0.69 0.00 11.92
CA GLY A 283 0.18 -0.93 12.92
C GLY A 283 -1.29 -1.20 12.66
N GLU A 284 -1.72 -2.45 12.75
CA GLU A 284 -3.10 -2.85 12.55
C GLU A 284 -3.53 -3.82 13.65
N LEU A 285 -4.58 -3.45 14.37
CA LEU A 285 -5.23 -4.30 15.37
C LEU A 285 -6.59 -4.73 14.80
N ARG A 286 -6.76 -6.03 14.61
CA ARG A 286 -7.97 -6.66 14.09
C ARG A 286 -8.68 -7.42 15.20
N GLY A 287 -9.95 -7.14 15.41
CA GLY A 287 -10.83 -7.91 16.26
C GLY A 287 -11.96 -8.50 15.42
N TYR A 288 -12.31 -9.75 15.68
CA TYR A 288 -13.37 -10.48 15.00
C TYR A 288 -14.17 -11.28 16.01
N VAL A 289 -15.49 -11.24 15.88
CA VAL A 289 -16.41 -12.05 16.67
C VAL A 289 -17.61 -12.42 15.80
N ASN A 290 -18.04 -13.68 15.85
CA ASN A 290 -19.32 -14.07 15.28
C ASN A 290 -20.47 -13.69 16.22
N THR A 291 -21.69 -13.58 15.70
CA THR A 291 -22.84 -13.02 16.44
C THR A 291 -23.29 -13.87 17.63
N ASP A 292 -22.98 -15.16 17.66
CA ASP A 292 -23.24 -16.08 18.78
C ASP A 292 -22.07 -16.16 19.79
N TYR A 293 -21.01 -15.37 19.58
CA TYR A 293 -19.81 -15.28 20.44
C TYR A 293 -19.02 -16.58 20.59
N THR A 294 -19.28 -17.60 19.79
CA THR A 294 -18.58 -18.89 19.85
C THR A 294 -17.17 -18.81 19.28
N VAL A 295 -16.95 -17.93 18.29
CA VAL A 295 -15.65 -17.73 17.65
C VAL A 295 -15.18 -16.31 17.86
N ARG A 296 -13.98 -16.18 18.43
CA ARG A 296 -13.31 -14.90 18.66
C ARG A 296 -11.90 -14.97 18.11
N TYR A 297 -11.48 -13.91 17.45
CA TYR A 297 -10.16 -13.79 16.89
C TYR A 297 -9.64 -12.37 17.08
N GLY A 298 -8.39 -12.24 17.43
CA GLY A 298 -7.67 -11.00 17.48
C GLY A 298 -6.31 -11.12 16.81
N GLN A 299 -5.87 -10.09 16.11
CA GLN A 299 -4.56 -10.06 15.47
C GLN A 299 -3.96 -8.67 15.57
N LEU A 300 -2.69 -8.62 15.95
CA LEU A 300 -1.84 -7.46 15.76
C LEU A 300 -0.91 -7.71 14.58
N ARG A 301 -0.91 -6.79 13.60
CA ARG A 301 0.03 -6.80 12.47
C ARG A 301 0.83 -5.51 12.48
N THR A 302 2.10 -5.61 12.10
CA THR A 302 2.94 -4.44 11.86
C THR A 302 3.61 -4.53 10.50
N ASN A 303 3.79 -3.39 9.86
CA ASN A 303 4.61 -3.26 8.66
C ASN A 303 5.49 -2.01 8.82
N LEU A 304 6.79 -2.24 8.89
CA LEU A 304 7.80 -1.20 9.04
C LEU A 304 8.65 -1.19 7.78
N GLN A 305 8.75 -0.03 7.15
CA GLN A 305 9.56 0.13 5.95
C GLN A 305 10.54 1.29 6.16
N TYR A 306 11.75 1.11 5.69
CA TYR A 306 12.77 2.15 5.72
C TYR A 306 13.49 2.23 4.39
N TYR A 307 13.71 3.45 3.91
CA TYR A 307 14.29 3.76 2.62
C TYR A 307 15.41 4.77 2.80
N LEU A 308 16.62 4.43 2.39
CA LEU A 308 17.81 5.21 2.56
C LEU A 308 18.51 5.42 1.21
N PRO A 309 18.59 6.66 0.70
CA PRO A 309 19.46 6.96 -0.42
C PRO A 309 20.92 6.94 0.04
N LEU A 310 21.73 6.07 -0.57
CA LEU A 310 23.17 6.01 -0.30
C LEU A 310 23.95 6.97 -1.21
N SER A 311 23.42 7.20 -2.42
CA SER A 311 23.92 8.15 -3.40
C SER A 311 22.82 8.48 -4.40
N ASP A 312 23.11 9.32 -5.41
CA ASP A 312 22.15 9.66 -6.48
C ASP A 312 21.65 8.43 -7.26
N LYS A 313 22.41 7.31 -7.26
CA LYS A 313 22.08 6.09 -8.00
C LYS A 313 21.73 4.92 -7.10
N TRP A 314 22.23 4.87 -5.88
CA TRP A 314 22.11 3.72 -4.99
C TRP A 314 21.12 4.01 -3.85
N ASN A 315 20.18 3.10 -3.64
CA ASN A 315 19.23 3.14 -2.54
C ASN A 315 19.16 1.78 -1.85
N VAL A 316 19.06 1.78 -0.55
CA VAL A 316 18.74 0.60 0.26
C VAL A 316 17.36 0.76 0.81
N CYS A 317 16.58 -0.30 0.78
CA CYS A 317 15.32 -0.36 1.48
C CYS A 317 15.19 -1.68 2.25
N ALA A 318 14.45 -1.63 3.34
CA ALA A 318 14.11 -2.79 4.14
C ALA A 318 12.64 -2.75 4.50
N ASN A 319 11.97 -3.89 4.41
CA ASN A 319 10.59 -4.08 4.86
C ASN A 319 10.56 -5.17 5.93
N LEU A 320 9.98 -4.87 7.08
CA LEU A 320 9.71 -5.82 8.16
C LEU A 320 8.20 -5.92 8.34
N THR A 321 7.65 -7.10 8.11
CA THR A 321 6.23 -7.38 8.38
C THR A 321 6.15 -8.44 9.48
N SER A 322 5.29 -8.22 10.47
CA SER A 322 5.04 -9.21 11.52
C SER A 322 3.56 -9.30 11.87
N GLY A 323 3.18 -10.44 12.45
CA GLY A 323 1.82 -10.66 12.94
C GLY A 323 1.78 -11.61 14.10
N ILE A 324 0.89 -11.33 15.04
CA ILE A 324 0.58 -12.19 16.18
C ILE A 324 -0.93 -12.29 16.26
N SER A 325 -1.47 -13.51 16.28
CA SER A 325 -2.90 -13.75 16.38
C SER A 325 -3.24 -14.58 17.61
N MET A 326 -4.42 -14.28 18.18
CA MET A 326 -5.03 -15.01 19.28
C MET A 326 -6.42 -15.46 18.84
N LYS A 327 -6.78 -16.68 19.16
CA LYS A 327 -8.09 -17.25 18.84
C LYS A 327 -8.52 -18.24 19.92
N ASN A 328 -9.81 -18.34 20.16
CA ASN A 328 -10.37 -19.27 21.13
C ASN A 328 -10.68 -20.65 20.54
N VAL A 329 -10.65 -20.80 19.21
CA VAL A 329 -10.93 -22.05 18.50
C VAL A 329 -9.86 -22.33 17.46
N GLN A 330 -9.65 -23.60 17.13
CA GLN A 330 -8.82 -23.98 16.00
C GLN A 330 -9.61 -23.73 14.71
N ALA A 331 -9.23 -22.70 13.97
CA ALA A 331 -9.86 -22.34 12.71
C ALA A 331 -8.79 -22.04 11.66
N TYR A 332 -8.80 -22.81 10.57
CA TYR A 332 -7.83 -22.71 9.48
C TYR A 332 -7.77 -21.30 8.87
N ILE A 333 -8.91 -20.65 8.71
CA ILE A 333 -8.97 -19.31 8.10
C ILE A 333 -8.19 -18.25 8.89
N PHE A 334 -7.91 -18.47 10.18
CA PHE A 334 -7.17 -17.56 11.05
C PHE A 334 -5.68 -17.88 11.17
N ASP A 335 -5.20 -18.95 10.50
CA ASP A 335 -3.81 -19.39 10.56
C ASP A 335 -2.96 -18.89 9.38
N ARG A 336 -3.47 -17.98 8.59
CA ARG A 336 -2.76 -17.43 7.43
C ARG A 336 -1.62 -16.53 7.86
N ALA A 337 -0.36 -16.90 7.54
CA ALA A 337 0.84 -16.18 7.91
C ALA A 337 1.66 -15.75 6.69
N ILE A 338 2.71 -16.47 6.31
CA ILE A 338 3.59 -16.11 5.18
C ILE A 338 3.01 -16.65 3.86
N GLY A 339 3.11 -15.87 2.80
CA GLY A 339 2.53 -16.13 1.48
C GLY A 339 1.08 -15.62 1.34
N TYR A 340 0.57 -14.93 2.37
CA TYR A 340 -0.74 -14.30 2.37
C TYR A 340 -0.61 -12.78 2.59
N GLU A 341 -1.49 -12.01 1.97
CA GLU A 341 -1.52 -10.54 2.04
C GLU A 341 -0.14 -9.93 1.73
N ASP A 342 0.39 -9.10 2.62
CA ASP A 342 1.67 -8.39 2.50
C ASP A 342 2.87 -9.14 3.11
N ALA A 343 2.64 -10.28 3.76
CA ALA A 343 3.69 -11.12 4.35
C ALA A 343 4.23 -12.11 3.32
N THR A 344 5.03 -11.65 2.37
CA THR A 344 5.57 -12.47 1.28
C THR A 344 7.08 -12.55 1.32
N LEU A 345 7.63 -13.65 0.78
CA LEU A 345 9.05 -13.85 0.55
C LEU A 345 9.25 -14.16 -0.94
N ARG A 346 10.13 -13.40 -1.59
CA ARG A 346 10.51 -13.64 -2.99
C ARG A 346 11.24 -14.98 -3.10
N GLY A 347 10.94 -15.79 -4.13
CA GLY A 347 11.42 -17.15 -4.24
C GLY A 347 10.57 -18.21 -3.55
N TYR A 348 9.52 -17.79 -2.80
CA TYR A 348 8.53 -18.68 -2.19
C TYR A 348 7.10 -18.41 -2.70
N GLU A 349 6.95 -17.86 -3.89
CA GLU A 349 5.66 -17.50 -4.48
C GLU A 349 4.71 -18.68 -4.64
N PHE A 350 5.24 -19.91 -4.71
CA PHE A 350 4.44 -21.12 -4.80
C PHE A 350 4.00 -21.70 -3.46
N TYR A 351 4.52 -21.17 -2.35
CA TYR A 351 4.30 -21.70 -1.01
C TYR A 351 3.48 -20.74 -0.15
N VAL A 352 2.73 -21.32 0.78
CA VAL A 352 2.12 -20.64 1.92
C VAL A 352 2.60 -21.30 3.21
N ASN A 353 2.74 -20.49 4.23
CA ASN A 353 3.05 -20.98 5.56
C ASN A 353 1.96 -20.50 6.52
N ASP A 354 1.25 -21.45 7.10
CA ASP A 354 0.23 -21.17 8.10
C ASP A 354 0.91 -20.96 9.47
N GLY A 355 0.30 -20.16 10.33
CA GLY A 355 0.82 -19.89 11.66
C GLY A 355 0.05 -18.79 12.40
N GLN A 356 0.14 -18.82 13.72
CA GLN A 356 -0.43 -17.78 14.59
C GLN A 356 0.50 -16.57 14.74
N GLN A 357 1.80 -16.79 14.52
CA GLN A 357 2.81 -15.75 14.60
C GLN A 357 3.71 -15.81 13.39
N PHE A 358 4.13 -14.68 12.89
CA PHE A 358 5.06 -14.62 11.77
C PHE A 358 5.87 -13.34 11.76
N VAL A 359 7.02 -13.42 11.11
CA VAL A 359 7.87 -12.28 10.78
C VAL A 359 8.50 -12.50 9.42
N THR A 360 8.56 -11.44 8.60
CA THR A 360 9.31 -11.41 7.35
C THR A 360 10.19 -10.17 7.31
N PHE A 361 11.40 -10.31 6.79
CA PHE A 361 12.34 -9.22 6.59
C PHE A 361 12.89 -9.26 5.17
N ASN A 362 12.67 -8.18 4.40
CA ASN A 362 12.91 -8.10 2.97
C ASN A 362 13.84 -6.92 2.63
N PRO A 363 15.16 -7.00 2.89
CA PRO A 363 16.12 -5.99 2.47
C PRO A 363 16.34 -6.04 0.95
N THR A 364 16.52 -4.88 0.35
CA THR A 364 16.73 -4.72 -1.09
C THR A 364 17.70 -3.56 -1.35
N LEU A 365 18.71 -3.81 -2.16
CA LEU A 365 19.58 -2.81 -2.73
C LEU A 365 19.08 -2.48 -4.14
N LYS A 366 18.91 -1.20 -4.45
CA LYS A 366 18.45 -0.71 -5.74
C LYS A 366 19.50 0.17 -6.40
N TYR A 367 19.65 0.03 -7.71
CA TYR A 367 20.51 0.85 -8.54
C TYR A 367 19.72 1.50 -9.67
N ASN A 368 19.79 2.81 -9.80
CA ASN A 368 19.12 3.56 -10.88
C ASN A 368 19.90 3.39 -12.17
N ILE A 369 19.45 2.46 -13.03
CA ILE A 369 20.03 2.19 -14.34
C ILE A 369 19.70 3.30 -15.33
N LEU A 370 18.43 3.69 -15.37
CA LEU A 370 17.94 4.73 -16.24
C LEU A 370 17.17 5.76 -15.42
N PRO A 371 17.72 6.98 -15.26
CA PRO A 371 17.02 8.08 -14.59
C PRO A 371 15.71 8.41 -15.31
N THR A 372 14.80 9.04 -14.57
CA THR A 372 13.48 9.39 -15.09
C THR A 372 13.58 10.18 -16.41
N LYS A 373 13.11 9.57 -17.47
CA LYS A 373 12.95 10.21 -18.78
C LYS A 373 11.48 10.49 -19.02
N VAL A 374 11.20 11.70 -19.51
CA VAL A 374 9.87 12.08 -19.96
C VAL A 374 9.85 12.01 -21.49
N SER A 375 8.96 11.21 -22.03
CA SER A 375 8.74 11.08 -23.47
C SER A 375 7.36 11.61 -23.85
N VAL A 376 7.28 12.26 -25.00
CA VAL A 376 6.01 12.77 -25.54
C VAL A 376 5.57 11.85 -26.66
N LEU A 377 4.44 11.18 -26.48
CA LEU A 377 3.85 10.28 -27.48
C LEU A 377 2.95 11.08 -28.44
N ASN A 378 3.46 11.42 -29.61
CA ASN A 378 2.73 12.27 -30.56
C ASN A 378 1.47 11.60 -31.13
N PHE A 379 1.44 10.26 -31.19
CA PHE A 379 0.25 9.52 -31.64
C PHE A 379 -0.93 9.60 -30.65
N LEU A 380 -0.68 9.98 -29.38
CA LEU A 380 -1.70 10.23 -28.35
C LEU A 380 -2.11 11.71 -28.26
N SER A 381 -1.94 12.48 -29.34
CA SER A 381 -2.32 13.91 -29.37
C SER A 381 -3.80 14.15 -29.06
N PHE A 382 -4.67 13.18 -29.38
CA PHE A 382 -6.11 13.22 -29.07
C PHE A 382 -6.43 12.95 -27.58
N LEU A 383 -5.45 12.48 -26.80
CA LEU A 383 -5.55 12.25 -25.34
C LEU A 383 -4.46 13.04 -24.60
N PRO A 384 -4.61 14.36 -24.41
CA PRO A 384 -3.53 15.20 -23.87
C PRO A 384 -3.00 14.74 -22.51
N LYS A 385 -3.89 14.19 -21.65
CA LYS A 385 -3.53 13.70 -20.31
C LYS A 385 -2.66 12.44 -20.33
N PHE A 386 -2.57 11.71 -21.46
CA PHE A 386 -1.78 10.50 -21.65
C PHE A 386 -0.57 10.71 -22.56
N ARG A 387 -0.40 11.91 -23.10
CA ARG A 387 0.64 12.21 -24.09
C ARG A 387 2.05 12.21 -23.49
N LYS A 388 2.21 12.70 -22.25
CA LYS A 388 3.52 12.75 -21.57
C LYS A 388 3.68 11.51 -20.70
N ILE A 389 4.60 10.63 -21.04
CA ILE A 389 4.92 9.44 -20.26
C ILE A 389 6.29 9.62 -19.62
N HIS A 390 6.41 9.28 -18.36
CA HIS A 390 7.71 9.12 -17.73
C HIS A 390 8.01 7.64 -17.47
N PHE A 391 9.26 7.28 -17.53
CA PHE A 391 9.74 5.95 -17.17
C PHE A 391 11.12 6.00 -16.54
N THR A 392 11.33 5.07 -15.63
CA THR A 392 12.57 4.92 -14.86
C THR A 392 12.83 3.43 -14.72
N ILE A 393 14.10 3.01 -14.81
CA ILE A 393 14.50 1.61 -14.66
C ILE A 393 15.47 1.50 -13.49
N TYR A 394 15.15 0.59 -12.55
CA TYR A 394 16.02 0.20 -11.47
C TYR A 394 16.42 -1.26 -11.60
N GLY A 395 17.71 -1.54 -11.39
CA GLY A 395 18.19 -2.87 -11.06
C GLY A 395 18.10 -3.06 -9.55
N LYS A 396 17.83 -4.27 -9.10
CA LYS A 396 17.77 -4.58 -7.66
C LYS A 396 18.42 -5.91 -7.34
N ALA A 397 19.01 -6.00 -6.14
CA ALA A 397 19.42 -7.24 -5.51
C ALA A 397 18.74 -7.33 -4.14
N PHE A 398 18.36 -8.52 -3.73
CA PHE A 398 17.59 -8.70 -2.51
C PHE A 398 17.92 -10.02 -1.80
N PHE A 399 17.60 -10.03 -0.50
CA PHE A 399 17.67 -11.19 0.34
C PHE A 399 16.51 -11.18 1.31
N ASP A 400 15.69 -12.22 1.35
CA ASP A 400 14.48 -12.29 2.17
C ASP A 400 14.64 -13.37 3.24
N ILE A 401 14.16 -13.07 4.45
CA ILE A 401 14.11 -14.00 5.58
C ILE A 401 12.69 -14.00 6.13
N GLY A 402 12.20 -15.16 6.53
CA GLY A 402 10.90 -15.30 7.18
C GLY A 402 10.85 -16.46 8.17
N TYR A 403 9.95 -16.33 9.13
CA TYR A 403 9.62 -17.37 10.08
C TYR A 403 8.15 -17.29 10.45
N SER A 404 7.48 -18.43 10.51
CA SER A 404 6.12 -18.53 11.08
C SER A 404 6.06 -19.62 12.12
N HIS A 405 5.35 -19.34 13.23
CA HIS A 405 5.08 -20.31 14.28
C HIS A 405 3.63 -20.79 14.18
N HIS A 406 3.46 -22.10 14.10
CA HIS A 406 2.16 -22.77 14.16
C HIS A 406 2.17 -23.81 15.28
N SER A 407 1.26 -23.65 16.26
CA SER A 407 1.19 -24.54 17.43
C SER A 407 0.78 -25.98 17.07
N TYR A 408 0.00 -26.15 16.00
CA TYR A 408 -0.51 -27.45 15.54
C TYR A 408 -0.37 -27.58 14.02
N PRO A 409 0.85 -27.61 13.47
CA PRO A 409 1.06 -27.65 12.02
C PRO A 409 0.56 -28.99 11.45
N ASN A 410 0.06 -28.95 10.22
CA ASN A 410 -0.17 -30.17 9.47
C ASN A 410 1.17 -30.84 9.18
N ILE A 411 1.28 -32.15 9.42
CA ILE A 411 2.53 -32.90 9.27
C ILE A 411 3.09 -32.87 7.84
N SER A 412 2.25 -32.67 6.84
CA SER A 412 2.68 -32.53 5.44
C SER A 412 3.31 -31.17 5.14
N ASN A 413 3.10 -30.15 5.99
CA ASN A 413 3.59 -28.79 5.78
C ASN A 413 5.02 -28.66 6.29
N PHE A 414 5.98 -29.03 5.45
CA PHE A 414 7.39 -29.18 5.79
C PHE A 414 8.15 -27.85 6.05
N LEU A 415 7.56 -26.70 5.70
CA LEU A 415 8.12 -25.35 5.98
C LEU A 415 7.61 -24.76 7.28
N SER A 416 6.62 -25.37 7.94
CA SER A 416 6.09 -24.87 9.21
C SER A 416 7.14 -24.90 10.32
N ASN A 417 7.20 -23.85 11.13
CA ASN A 417 8.14 -23.70 12.24
C ASN A 417 9.62 -23.74 11.83
N LYS A 418 9.92 -23.32 10.59
CA LYS A 418 11.28 -23.24 10.06
C LYS A 418 11.61 -21.85 9.58
N PHE A 419 12.89 -21.48 9.68
CA PHE A 419 13.39 -20.28 9.01
C PHE A 419 13.40 -20.51 7.51
N LEU A 420 12.89 -19.51 6.79
CA LEU A 420 12.89 -19.45 5.34
C LEU A 420 13.87 -18.36 4.91
N CYS A 421 14.68 -18.65 3.90
CA CYS A 421 15.54 -17.64 3.29
C CYS A 421 15.59 -17.80 1.77
N SER A 422 15.71 -16.69 1.12
CA SER A 422 15.82 -16.61 -0.34
C SER A 422 16.59 -15.36 -0.74
N GLY A 423 17.04 -15.33 -1.99
CA GLY A 423 17.73 -14.18 -2.54
C GLY A 423 17.56 -14.11 -4.04
N GLY A 424 17.96 -12.99 -4.62
CA GLY A 424 17.82 -12.83 -6.05
C GLY A 424 18.18 -11.44 -6.56
N VAL A 425 18.00 -11.28 -7.86
CA VAL A 425 18.18 -10.02 -8.59
C VAL A 425 16.95 -9.73 -9.43
N GLY A 426 16.75 -8.48 -9.80
CA GLY A 426 15.59 -8.13 -10.62
C GLY A 426 15.68 -6.74 -11.24
N LEU A 427 14.66 -6.44 -12.03
CA LEU A 427 14.48 -5.15 -12.70
C LEU A 427 13.08 -4.61 -12.35
N ASP A 428 13.03 -3.31 -12.01
CA ASP A 428 11.79 -2.57 -11.80
C ASP A 428 11.68 -1.50 -12.89
N LEU A 429 10.58 -1.51 -13.64
CA LEU A 429 10.19 -0.45 -14.56
C LEU A 429 9.06 0.34 -13.94
N ILE A 430 9.32 1.60 -13.60
CA ILE A 430 8.31 2.54 -13.13
C ILE A 430 7.87 3.39 -14.29
N THR A 431 6.56 3.46 -14.54
CA THR A 431 6.02 4.20 -15.66
C THR A 431 4.81 5.05 -15.25
N TYR A 432 4.14 5.58 -16.24
CA TYR A 432 3.02 6.49 -16.13
C TYR A 432 1.91 5.96 -15.20
N TYR A 433 1.23 6.85 -14.49
CA TYR A 433 0.26 6.53 -13.43
C TYR A 433 0.83 5.65 -12.30
N ASN A 434 2.15 5.72 -12.08
CA ASN A 434 2.85 4.97 -11.04
C ASN A 434 2.69 3.44 -11.16
N ILE A 435 2.57 2.93 -12.37
CA ILE A 435 2.63 1.50 -12.63
C ILE A 435 4.07 1.04 -12.42
N ASN A 436 4.26 0.06 -11.57
CA ASN A 436 5.53 -0.61 -11.35
C ASN A 436 5.44 -2.04 -11.89
N LEU A 437 6.25 -2.33 -12.91
CA LEU A 437 6.44 -3.67 -13.46
C LEU A 437 7.75 -4.22 -12.94
N SER A 438 7.72 -5.39 -12.34
CA SER A 438 8.88 -6.03 -11.72
C SER A 438 9.11 -7.41 -12.32
N ILE A 439 10.35 -7.70 -12.64
CA ILE A 439 10.83 -9.03 -13.07
C ILE A 439 11.95 -9.42 -12.12
N ASP A 440 11.75 -10.49 -11.36
CA ASP A 440 12.71 -10.99 -10.39
C ASP A 440 13.17 -12.40 -10.78
N TYR A 441 14.46 -12.65 -10.72
CA TYR A 441 15.04 -13.99 -10.70
C TYR A 441 15.48 -14.30 -9.27
N SER A 442 14.86 -15.28 -8.66
CA SER A 442 15.09 -15.64 -7.26
C SER A 442 15.40 -17.12 -7.09
N PHE A 443 16.08 -17.40 -6.00
CA PHE A 443 16.39 -18.75 -5.51
C PHE A 443 16.08 -18.85 -4.03
N ASN A 444 15.72 -20.06 -3.57
CA ASN A 444 15.37 -20.31 -2.17
C ASN A 444 16.21 -21.46 -1.57
N GLN A 445 16.10 -21.68 -0.28
CA GLN A 445 16.82 -22.75 0.44
C GLN A 445 16.42 -24.17 0.00
N LEU A 446 15.29 -24.34 -0.72
CA LEU A 446 14.89 -25.63 -1.28
C LEU A 446 15.63 -25.95 -2.60
N LYS A 447 16.59 -25.08 -2.99
CA LYS A 447 17.32 -25.14 -4.27
C LYS A 447 16.42 -24.90 -5.48
N GLU A 448 15.25 -24.30 -5.28
CA GLU A 448 14.39 -23.89 -6.36
C GLU A 448 14.74 -22.47 -6.82
N HIS A 449 14.61 -22.21 -8.11
CA HIS A 449 14.86 -20.92 -8.71
C HIS A 449 13.91 -20.66 -9.87
N GLY A 450 13.69 -19.40 -10.21
CA GLY A 450 12.80 -19.04 -11.31
C GLY A 450 12.64 -17.54 -11.51
N PHE A 451 11.96 -17.19 -12.61
CA PHE A 451 11.54 -15.84 -12.90
C PHE A 451 10.13 -15.60 -12.36
N PHE A 452 9.97 -14.45 -11.71
CA PHE A 452 8.70 -14.02 -11.14
C PHE A 452 8.35 -12.62 -11.62
N PHE A 453 7.10 -12.46 -12.05
CA PHE A 453 6.57 -11.22 -12.59
C PHE A 453 5.58 -10.62 -11.61
N SER A 454 5.68 -9.34 -11.35
CA SER A 454 4.71 -8.62 -10.55
C SER A 454 4.36 -7.26 -11.14
N ILE A 455 3.11 -6.88 -10.98
CA ILE A 455 2.58 -5.58 -11.39
C ILE A 455 1.96 -4.93 -10.18
N LYS A 456 2.41 -3.73 -9.85
CA LYS A 456 1.81 -2.91 -8.79
C LYS A 456 1.30 -1.62 -9.40
N SER A 457 0.06 -1.29 -9.14
CA SER A 457 -0.57 -0.05 -9.61
C SER A 457 -1.54 0.48 -8.56
N LEU A 458 -1.74 1.80 -8.54
CA LEU A 458 -2.82 2.42 -7.76
C LEU A 458 -4.18 2.31 -8.46
N LEU A 459 -4.18 1.96 -9.73
CA LEU A 459 -5.40 1.96 -10.54
C LEU A 459 -6.24 0.69 -10.34
N PHE A 460 -5.63 -0.39 -9.81
CA PHE A 460 -6.25 -1.71 -9.67
C PHE A 460 -6.33 -2.15 -8.21
#